data_7a970aa21a8b93428a0568acb444a3e0
#
_entry.id   7a970aa21a8b93428a0568acb444a3e0
#
_cell.length_a   1.000
_cell.length_b   1.000
_cell.length_c   1.000
_cell.angle_alpha   90.00
_cell.angle_beta   90.00
_cell.angle_gamma   90.00
#
_symmetry.space_group_name_H-M   'P 1'
#
loop_
_entity.id
_entity.type
_entity.pdbx_description
1 polymer ?
#
loop_
_entity_poly.entity_id
_entity_poly.type
_entity_poly.pdbx_seq_one_letter_code
_entity_poly.pdbx_strand_id
1 'polypeptide(L)'
;MFSDLTGPRLTVSVALECQTGGMLPSLDELLGTARVVSLPLVTRFRGLESREALLLKGPHGWTEFSPFAEYDDAESAAWLRAAIDFGWHETPALLRTSVPVNATVPAVEPEAVAAVLARFPGCRTAKVKVADPGRTLAEDVARVRAVRAALGPEGRIRVDANGLWNVDEAEHAMHALAGFDLEYVEQPCATVEELAEIRVRTRYMGVPIAADESVRRADDPLAVARANAADILVVKAQPLGGIRAALSITREAGLPVVVSSALDTSIGISMGAHLAAAIPDLSFDCGLGTAALLAADVTNEPLIPVQGRVAVRRVTPDPALLERHAAADDRRDWWLDRLARTHALLAG
;
A
#
# COMPACT_ATOMS: atom_id res chain seq x y z
N MET A 1 -32.78 39.83 19.23
CA MET A 1 -33.71 38.78 18.90
C MET A 1 -33.09 38.02 17.73
N PHE A 2 -32.17 37.08 18.04
CA PHE A 2 -31.57 36.17 17.07
C PHE A 2 -31.91 34.75 17.51
N SER A 3 -32.79 34.13 16.76
CA SER A 3 -33.31 32.80 17.00
C SER A 3 -32.32 31.75 16.48
N ASP A 4 -32.05 30.76 17.34
CA ASP A 4 -31.40 29.49 17.08
C ASP A 4 -31.80 28.83 15.77
N LEU A 5 -30.80 28.46 14.98
CA LEU A 5 -30.89 27.46 13.91
C LEU A 5 -29.96 26.29 14.24
N THR A 6 -30.35 25.46 15.19
CA THR A 6 -29.80 24.12 15.36
C THR A 6 -30.57 23.15 14.46
N GLY A 7 -30.13 23.02 13.23
CA GLY A 7 -30.55 21.92 12.36
C GLY A 7 -29.83 20.60 12.77
N PRO A 8 -30.46 19.43 12.62
CA PRO A 8 -29.85 18.16 13.01
C PRO A 8 -28.63 17.87 12.14
N ARG A 9 -27.48 17.60 12.82
CA ARG A 9 -26.30 17.03 12.17
C ARG A 9 -26.68 15.65 11.62
N LEU A 10 -26.83 15.55 10.31
CA LEU A 10 -26.87 14.28 9.61
C LEU A 10 -25.48 13.65 9.73
N THR A 11 -25.28 12.79 10.70
CA THR A 11 -24.21 11.79 10.68
C THR A 11 -24.54 10.83 9.55
N VAL A 12 -23.96 11.06 8.38
CA VAL A 12 -23.94 10.08 7.30
C VAL A 12 -22.93 9.02 7.73
N SER A 13 -23.41 8.05 8.50
CA SER A 13 -22.74 6.75 8.61
C SER A 13 -22.82 6.14 7.22
N VAL A 14 -21.73 6.22 6.46
CA VAL A 14 -21.56 5.41 5.27
C VAL A 14 -21.28 3.99 5.77
N ALA A 15 -22.34 3.30 6.20
CA ALA A 15 -22.34 1.86 6.25
C ALA A 15 -22.15 1.42 4.78
N LEU A 16 -20.89 1.12 4.42
CA LEU A 16 -20.58 0.38 3.20
C LEU A 16 -21.22 -1.01 3.41
N GLU A 17 -22.51 -1.12 3.09
CA GLU A 17 -23.19 -2.41 3.05
C GLU A 17 -22.41 -3.27 2.07
N CYS A 18 -21.63 -4.18 2.62
CA CYS A 18 -20.97 -5.24 1.89
C CYS A 18 -22.08 -6.11 1.29
N GLN A 19 -22.53 -5.81 0.06
CA GLN A 19 -23.38 -6.69 -0.74
C GLN A 19 -22.57 -7.89 -1.26
N THR A 20 -21.88 -8.57 -0.36
CA THR A 20 -21.37 -9.92 -0.57
C THR A 20 -22.23 -10.82 0.31
N GLY A 21 -23.20 -11.51 -0.29
CA GLY A 21 -24.06 -12.46 0.41
C GLY A 21 -23.32 -13.73 0.90
N GLY A 22 -22.05 -13.62 1.25
CA GLY A 22 -21.22 -14.64 1.84
C GLY A 22 -21.19 -14.47 3.36
N MET A 23 -21.40 -15.56 4.07
CA MET A 23 -21.31 -15.63 5.53
C MET A 23 -19.83 -15.40 5.94
N LEU A 24 -19.59 -14.56 6.96
CA LEU A 24 -18.28 -14.40 7.58
C LEU A 24 -17.78 -15.78 8.04
N PRO A 25 -16.56 -16.23 7.64
CA PRO A 25 -16.02 -17.49 8.11
C PRO A 25 -15.90 -17.47 9.64
N SER A 26 -16.12 -18.60 10.30
CA SER A 26 -16.00 -18.68 11.75
C SER A 26 -14.56 -18.45 12.20
N LEU A 27 -14.39 -17.96 13.43
CA LEU A 27 -13.04 -17.77 13.99
C LEU A 27 -12.25 -19.09 14.01
N ASP A 28 -12.91 -20.22 14.34
CA ASP A 28 -12.29 -21.54 14.37
C ASP A 28 -11.79 -21.97 12.97
N GLU A 29 -12.53 -21.65 11.92
CA GLU A 29 -12.11 -21.90 10.54
C GLU A 29 -10.85 -21.09 10.18
N LEU A 30 -10.82 -19.82 10.55
CA LEU A 30 -9.65 -18.96 10.33
C LEU A 30 -8.44 -19.46 11.13
N LEU A 31 -8.60 -19.72 12.43
CA LEU A 31 -7.53 -20.20 13.30
C LEU A 31 -6.98 -21.56 12.85
N GLY A 32 -7.84 -22.46 12.36
CA GLY A 32 -7.45 -23.78 11.89
C GLY A 32 -6.45 -23.76 10.73
N THR A 33 -6.46 -22.69 9.91
CA THR A 33 -5.55 -22.55 8.76
C THR A 33 -4.44 -21.52 8.99
N ALA A 34 -4.49 -20.74 10.06
CA ALA A 34 -3.57 -19.63 10.33
C ALA A 34 -2.12 -20.09 10.40
N ARG A 35 -1.24 -19.34 9.74
CA ARG A 35 0.22 -19.47 9.80
C ARG A 35 0.81 -18.08 9.97
N VAL A 36 1.59 -17.88 11.02
CA VAL A 36 2.26 -16.61 11.28
C VAL A 36 3.73 -16.75 10.91
N VAL A 37 4.19 -15.86 10.05
CA VAL A 37 5.57 -15.83 9.56
C VAL A 37 6.24 -14.51 9.89
N SER A 38 7.58 -14.53 10.03
CA SER A 38 8.44 -13.36 10.17
C SER A 38 9.55 -13.44 9.13
N LEU A 39 9.52 -12.54 8.16
CA LEU A 39 10.42 -12.54 7.01
C LEU A 39 11.44 -11.40 7.17
N PRO A 40 12.75 -11.68 7.09
CA PRO A 40 13.76 -10.64 7.18
C PRO A 40 13.73 -9.73 5.95
N LEU A 41 14.06 -8.46 6.13
CA LEU A 41 14.23 -7.48 5.06
C LEU A 41 15.69 -7.43 4.60
N VAL A 42 15.89 -7.10 3.33
CA VAL A 42 17.25 -6.87 2.77
C VAL A 42 17.86 -5.60 3.34
N THR A 43 17.02 -4.60 3.58
CA THR A 43 17.40 -3.33 4.20
C THR A 43 16.23 -2.83 5.04
N ARG A 44 16.55 -2.06 6.07
CA ARG A 44 15.53 -1.46 6.94
C ARG A 44 14.53 -0.63 6.11
N PHE A 45 13.24 -0.85 6.34
CA PHE A 45 12.16 -0.17 5.65
C PHE A 45 11.04 0.19 6.64
N ARG A 46 10.59 1.45 6.69
CA ARG A 46 9.64 1.95 7.69
C ARG A 46 10.03 1.62 9.13
N GLY A 47 11.32 1.63 9.43
CA GLY A 47 11.81 1.27 10.77
C GLY A 47 11.85 -0.23 11.06
N LEU A 48 11.38 -1.09 10.15
CA LEU A 48 11.35 -2.54 10.31
C LEU A 48 12.61 -3.21 9.75
N GLU A 49 13.07 -4.27 10.41
CA GLU A 49 14.13 -5.19 9.96
C GLU A 49 13.55 -6.54 9.50
N SER A 50 12.31 -6.84 9.94
CA SER A 50 11.54 -8.00 9.52
C SER A 50 10.08 -7.64 9.30
N ARG A 51 9.40 -8.39 8.43
CA ARG A 51 7.97 -8.26 8.16
C ARG A 51 7.24 -9.48 8.66
N GLU A 52 6.34 -9.28 9.62
CA GLU A 52 5.43 -10.33 10.08
C GLU A 52 4.15 -10.32 9.27
N ALA A 53 3.60 -11.50 9.00
CA ALA A 53 2.32 -11.68 8.33
C ALA A 53 1.59 -12.91 8.87
N LEU A 54 0.28 -12.83 8.99
CA LEU A 54 -0.60 -13.96 9.25
C LEU A 54 -1.22 -14.39 7.93
N LEU A 55 -1.00 -15.63 7.54
CA LEU A 55 -1.50 -16.25 6.32
C LEU A 55 -2.67 -17.17 6.66
N LEU A 56 -3.73 -17.09 5.84
CA LEU A 56 -4.94 -17.89 5.98
C LEU A 56 -5.20 -18.65 4.69
N LYS A 57 -5.85 -19.80 4.79
CA LYS A 57 -6.25 -20.60 3.62
C LYS A 57 -7.76 -20.69 3.55
N GLY A 58 -8.35 -19.99 2.61
CA GLY A 58 -9.77 -20.12 2.27
C GLY A 58 -10.04 -21.07 1.10
N PRO A 59 -11.31 -21.24 0.72
CA PRO A 59 -11.73 -22.09 -0.42
C PRO A 59 -11.13 -21.67 -1.76
N HIS A 60 -10.90 -20.37 -1.96
CA HIS A 60 -10.32 -19.82 -3.19
C HIS A 60 -8.79 -19.70 -3.16
N GLY A 61 -8.14 -20.11 -2.07
CA GLY A 61 -6.68 -20.16 -1.93
C GLY A 61 -6.15 -19.40 -0.73
N TRP A 62 -4.83 -19.22 -0.70
CA TRP A 62 -4.15 -18.51 0.36
C TRP A 62 -4.36 -17.01 0.26
N THR A 63 -4.44 -16.35 1.41
CA THR A 63 -4.59 -14.93 1.59
C THR A 63 -3.74 -14.44 2.75
N GLU A 64 -3.55 -13.12 2.85
CA GLU A 64 -2.69 -12.50 3.85
C GLU A 64 -3.47 -11.49 4.68
N PHE A 65 -3.29 -11.55 6.00
CA PHE A 65 -3.70 -10.56 6.98
C PHE A 65 -2.44 -10.04 7.67
N SER A 66 -1.98 -8.85 7.27
CA SER A 66 -0.70 -8.31 7.73
C SER A 66 -0.71 -6.80 8.03
N PRO A 67 -1.70 -6.29 8.81
CA PRO A 67 -1.65 -4.91 9.26
C PRO A 67 -0.36 -4.66 10.06
N PHE A 68 0.18 -3.42 9.99
CA PHE A 68 1.36 -3.09 10.78
C PHE A 68 1.06 -3.19 12.28
N ALA A 69 2.09 -3.51 13.08
CA ALA A 69 1.92 -3.80 14.49
C ALA A 69 1.41 -2.58 15.30
N GLU A 70 1.71 -1.38 14.82
CA GLU A 70 1.28 -0.11 15.43
C GLU A 70 -0.20 0.25 15.15
N TYR A 71 -0.87 -0.44 14.21
CA TYR A 71 -2.28 -0.20 13.91
C TYR A 71 -3.18 -0.88 14.95
N ASP A 72 -4.24 -0.20 15.34
CA ASP A 72 -5.23 -0.75 16.26
C ASP A 72 -6.11 -1.83 15.60
N ASP A 73 -6.98 -2.44 16.40
CA ASP A 73 -7.86 -3.51 15.92
C ASP A 73 -8.94 -2.98 14.96
N ALA A 74 -9.39 -1.73 15.11
CA ALA A 74 -10.37 -1.10 14.22
C ALA A 74 -9.79 -0.85 12.82
N GLU A 75 -8.59 -0.28 12.73
CA GLU A 75 -7.85 -0.11 11.46
C GLU A 75 -7.55 -1.50 10.84
N SER A 76 -7.22 -2.49 11.66
CA SER A 76 -6.93 -3.85 11.20
C SER A 76 -8.16 -4.61 10.68
N ALA A 77 -9.37 -4.22 11.06
CA ALA A 77 -10.60 -4.86 10.60
C ALA A 77 -10.77 -4.81 9.07
N ALA A 78 -10.38 -3.71 8.44
CA ALA A 78 -10.38 -3.61 6.98
C ALA A 78 -9.41 -4.62 6.32
N TRP A 79 -8.25 -4.84 6.93
CA TRP A 79 -7.26 -5.81 6.44
C TRP A 79 -7.77 -7.25 6.55
N LEU A 80 -8.45 -7.60 7.65
CA LEU A 80 -9.07 -8.92 7.78
C LEU A 80 -10.21 -9.10 6.78
N ARG A 81 -11.04 -8.08 6.56
CA ARG A 81 -12.07 -8.12 5.52
C ARG A 81 -11.44 -8.37 4.15
N ALA A 82 -10.32 -7.75 3.82
CA ALA A 82 -9.60 -7.97 2.57
C ALA A 82 -9.07 -9.39 2.45
N ALA A 83 -8.53 -9.94 3.54
CA ALA A 83 -8.06 -11.33 3.57
C ALA A 83 -9.23 -12.30 3.32
N ILE A 84 -10.39 -12.05 3.93
CA ILE A 84 -11.60 -12.84 3.73
C ILE A 84 -12.12 -12.67 2.29
N ASP A 85 -12.21 -11.44 1.77
CA ASP A 85 -12.62 -11.19 0.38
C ASP A 85 -11.76 -11.98 -0.61
N PHE A 86 -10.44 -12.00 -0.44
CA PHE A 86 -9.54 -12.69 -1.36
C PHE A 86 -9.52 -14.20 -1.15
N GLY A 87 -9.64 -14.72 0.08
CA GLY A 87 -9.57 -16.16 0.39
C GLY A 87 -10.89 -16.90 0.24
N TRP A 88 -12.03 -16.22 0.46
CA TRP A 88 -13.35 -16.88 0.52
C TRP A 88 -14.29 -16.52 -0.62
N HIS A 89 -13.92 -15.55 -1.46
CA HIS A 89 -14.76 -15.17 -2.60
C HIS A 89 -13.97 -15.23 -3.92
N GLU A 90 -14.70 -15.38 -5.02
CA GLU A 90 -14.13 -15.26 -6.35
C GLU A 90 -13.61 -13.83 -6.58
N THR A 91 -12.48 -13.70 -7.25
CA THR A 91 -11.98 -12.39 -7.65
C THR A 91 -12.81 -11.80 -8.79
N PRO A 92 -12.92 -10.47 -8.91
CA PRO A 92 -13.48 -9.83 -10.10
C PRO A 92 -12.77 -10.27 -11.38
N ALA A 93 -13.42 -10.07 -12.53
CA ALA A 93 -12.85 -10.36 -13.83
C ALA A 93 -11.51 -9.64 -14.03
N LEU A 94 -10.50 -10.38 -14.48
CA LEU A 94 -9.16 -9.86 -14.72
C LEU A 94 -9.01 -9.46 -16.18
N LEU A 95 -8.48 -8.28 -16.42
CA LEU A 95 -8.28 -7.70 -17.76
C LEU A 95 -6.86 -7.94 -18.29
N ARG A 96 -5.95 -8.42 -17.43
CA ARG A 96 -4.54 -8.68 -17.79
C ARG A 96 -3.93 -9.78 -16.93
N THR A 97 -2.88 -10.42 -17.45
CA THR A 97 -2.18 -11.54 -16.79
C THR A 97 -0.89 -11.10 -16.09
N SER A 98 -0.47 -9.85 -16.29
CA SER A 98 0.67 -9.24 -15.60
C SER A 98 0.46 -7.72 -15.50
N VAL A 99 1.04 -7.09 -14.49
CA VAL A 99 0.95 -5.64 -14.25
C VAL A 99 2.33 -5.02 -14.23
N PRO A 100 2.51 -3.81 -14.81
CA PRO A 100 3.78 -3.09 -14.72
C PRO A 100 4.00 -2.63 -13.27
N VAL A 101 5.26 -2.64 -12.82
CA VAL A 101 5.60 -2.26 -11.44
C VAL A 101 6.81 -1.34 -11.39
N ASN A 102 6.83 -0.47 -10.37
CA ASN A 102 7.97 0.36 -10.04
C ASN A 102 8.94 -0.33 -9.08
N ALA A 103 10.20 0.07 -9.13
CA ALA A 103 11.15 -0.16 -8.07
C ALA A 103 10.80 0.69 -6.85
N THR A 104 11.08 0.20 -5.63
CA THR A 104 10.97 0.96 -4.39
C THR A 104 12.35 1.16 -3.81
N VAL A 105 12.75 2.41 -3.63
CA VAL A 105 14.04 2.81 -3.05
C VAL A 105 13.81 3.33 -1.63
N PRO A 106 14.19 2.57 -0.60
CA PRO A 106 14.14 3.01 0.80
C PRO A 106 15.05 4.22 1.07
N ALA A 107 15.02 4.74 2.30
CA ALA A 107 15.89 5.83 2.74
C ALA A 107 17.35 5.36 2.93
N VAL A 108 17.96 4.87 1.86
CA VAL A 108 19.36 4.41 1.80
C VAL A 108 20.30 5.55 1.37
N GLU A 109 21.60 5.35 1.60
CA GLU A 109 22.63 6.24 1.07
C GLU A 109 22.67 6.21 -0.46
N PRO A 110 23.05 7.31 -1.14
CA PRO A 110 23.09 7.39 -2.59
C PRO A 110 23.89 6.27 -3.26
N GLU A 111 24.97 5.81 -2.64
CA GLU A 111 25.85 4.75 -3.14
C GLU A 111 25.16 3.39 -3.18
N ALA A 112 24.17 3.15 -2.31
CA ALA A 112 23.41 1.91 -2.26
C ALA A 112 22.28 1.85 -3.29
N VAL A 113 21.90 2.98 -3.91
CA VAL A 113 20.76 3.07 -4.84
C VAL A 113 20.88 2.08 -5.99
N ALA A 114 22.03 1.96 -6.62
CA ALA A 114 22.23 1.04 -7.74
C ALA A 114 22.00 -0.43 -7.34
N ALA A 115 22.47 -0.83 -6.16
CA ALA A 115 22.26 -2.19 -5.62
C ALA A 115 20.78 -2.46 -5.28
N VAL A 116 20.05 -1.44 -4.79
CA VAL A 116 18.60 -1.55 -4.56
C VAL A 116 17.87 -1.71 -5.89
N LEU A 117 18.13 -0.86 -6.88
CA LEU A 117 17.48 -0.92 -8.19
C LEU A 117 17.75 -2.23 -8.94
N ALA A 118 18.91 -2.84 -8.76
CA ALA A 118 19.24 -4.14 -9.35
C ALA A 118 18.32 -5.28 -8.89
N ARG A 119 17.61 -5.12 -7.76
CA ARG A 119 16.62 -6.08 -7.29
C ARG A 119 15.28 -5.99 -8.03
N PHE A 120 15.09 -4.98 -8.87
CA PHE A 120 13.87 -4.71 -9.63
C PHE A 120 14.15 -4.76 -11.16
N PRO A 121 14.51 -5.93 -11.69
CA PRO A 121 14.95 -6.05 -13.08
C PRO A 121 13.88 -5.59 -14.06
N GLY A 122 14.27 -4.67 -14.94
CA GLY A 122 13.44 -4.13 -16.00
C GLY A 122 12.45 -3.04 -15.56
N CYS A 123 12.38 -2.66 -14.28
CA CYS A 123 11.59 -1.50 -13.84
C CYS A 123 12.19 -0.20 -14.39
N ARG A 124 11.34 0.63 -14.97
CA ARG A 124 11.70 1.95 -15.53
C ARG A 124 11.17 3.10 -14.67
N THR A 125 10.42 2.79 -13.64
CA THR A 125 9.89 3.75 -12.66
C THR A 125 10.46 3.40 -11.30
N ALA A 126 10.89 4.40 -10.51
CA ALA A 126 11.30 4.22 -9.13
C ALA A 126 10.50 5.15 -8.21
N LYS A 127 9.97 4.59 -7.13
CA LYS A 127 9.42 5.33 -5.99
C LYS A 127 10.48 5.46 -4.92
N VAL A 128 10.87 6.68 -4.58
CA VAL A 128 11.96 7.00 -3.64
C VAL A 128 11.38 7.50 -2.34
N LYS A 129 11.73 6.88 -1.22
CA LYS A 129 11.35 7.37 0.11
C LYS A 129 12.16 8.61 0.45
N VAL A 130 11.43 9.65 0.90
CA VAL A 130 11.97 10.95 1.35
C VAL A 130 11.38 11.29 2.70
N ALA A 131 11.87 12.35 3.34
CA ALA A 131 11.42 12.79 4.67
C ALA A 131 11.59 11.75 5.79
N ASP A 132 12.45 10.75 5.63
CA ASP A 132 12.64 9.73 6.67
C ASP A 132 13.19 10.37 7.95
N PRO A 133 12.65 10.04 9.15
CA PRO A 133 13.08 10.64 10.40
C PRO A 133 14.60 10.55 10.61
N GLY A 134 15.22 11.69 10.92
CA GLY A 134 16.68 11.81 11.10
C GLY A 134 17.47 12.02 9.81
N ARG A 135 16.80 12.12 8.66
CA ARG A 135 17.41 12.47 7.36
C ARG A 135 17.14 13.93 7.00
N THR A 136 18.02 14.49 6.22
CA THR A 136 17.92 15.86 5.71
C THR A 136 17.39 15.89 4.28
N LEU A 137 16.82 17.01 3.87
CA LEU A 137 16.43 17.22 2.47
C LEU A 137 17.61 17.10 1.49
N ALA A 138 18.82 17.50 1.91
CA ALA A 138 20.01 17.35 1.08
C ALA A 138 20.35 15.88 0.79
N GLU A 139 20.17 14.98 1.77
CA GLU A 139 20.34 13.53 1.59
C GLU A 139 19.25 12.96 0.66
N ASP A 140 18.01 13.42 0.79
CA ASP A 140 16.91 13.04 -0.11
C ASP A 140 17.19 13.46 -1.55
N VAL A 141 17.62 14.71 -1.77
CA VAL A 141 18.03 15.22 -3.09
C VAL A 141 19.20 14.40 -3.66
N ALA A 142 20.19 14.03 -2.85
CA ALA A 142 21.31 13.21 -3.28
C ALA A 142 20.86 11.81 -3.69
N ARG A 143 19.93 11.20 -2.94
CA ARG A 143 19.32 9.89 -3.27
C ARG A 143 18.53 9.95 -4.57
N VAL A 144 17.66 10.95 -4.75
CA VAL A 144 16.89 11.13 -5.99
C VAL A 144 17.80 11.36 -7.19
N ARG A 145 18.90 12.13 -7.02
CA ARG A 145 19.94 12.30 -8.05
C ARG A 145 20.58 10.98 -8.44
N ALA A 146 20.91 10.12 -7.46
CA ALA A 146 21.48 8.80 -7.72
C ALA A 146 20.47 7.91 -8.48
N VAL A 147 19.19 7.97 -8.15
CA VAL A 147 18.13 7.25 -8.87
C VAL A 147 18.01 7.76 -10.32
N ARG A 148 18.01 9.08 -10.54
CA ARG A 148 17.98 9.67 -11.88
C ARG A 148 19.19 9.24 -12.72
N ALA A 149 20.39 9.24 -12.11
CA ALA A 149 21.61 8.78 -12.78
C ALA A 149 21.53 7.30 -13.18
N ALA A 150 20.93 6.45 -12.33
CA ALA A 150 20.82 5.01 -12.58
C ALA A 150 19.73 4.67 -13.61
N LEU A 151 18.58 5.36 -13.59
CA LEU A 151 17.46 5.12 -14.52
C LEU A 151 17.64 5.81 -15.87
N GLY A 152 18.52 6.82 -15.94
CA GLY A 152 18.67 7.67 -17.14
C GLY A 152 17.50 8.65 -17.34
N PRO A 153 17.53 9.46 -18.42
CA PRO A 153 16.55 10.54 -18.63
C PRO A 153 15.13 10.02 -18.86
N GLU A 154 14.95 8.86 -19.45
CA GLU A 154 13.64 8.26 -19.75
C GLU A 154 13.01 7.54 -18.55
N GLY A 155 13.75 7.38 -17.45
CA GLY A 155 13.24 6.76 -16.23
C GLY A 155 12.24 7.69 -15.53
N ARG A 156 11.18 7.14 -14.94
CA ARG A 156 10.20 7.90 -14.15
C ARG A 156 10.56 7.84 -12.68
N ILE A 157 10.44 8.96 -12.00
CA ILE A 157 10.74 9.06 -10.58
C ILE A 157 9.51 9.58 -9.84
N ARG A 158 9.18 8.94 -8.73
CA ARG A 158 8.19 9.36 -7.75
C ARG A 158 8.88 9.52 -6.41
N VAL A 159 8.46 10.47 -5.62
CA VAL A 159 8.89 10.58 -4.23
C VAL A 159 7.71 10.34 -3.30
N ASP A 160 7.97 9.76 -2.13
CA ASP A 160 6.94 9.43 -1.15
C ASP A 160 7.43 9.88 0.24
N ALA A 161 6.75 10.89 0.77
CA ALA A 161 7.06 11.52 2.04
C ALA A 161 6.26 10.93 3.22
N ASN A 162 5.31 10.04 2.98
CA ASN A 162 4.45 9.40 4.00
C ASN A 162 3.79 10.41 4.98
N GLY A 163 3.48 11.64 4.50
CA GLY A 163 2.84 12.68 5.30
C GLY A 163 3.76 13.36 6.32
N LEU A 164 5.07 13.25 6.17
CA LEU A 164 6.03 13.70 7.16
C LEU A 164 6.48 15.15 7.00
N TRP A 165 6.12 15.84 5.94
CA TRP A 165 6.33 17.27 5.78
C TRP A 165 5.12 18.08 6.23
N ASN A 166 5.34 19.26 6.79
CA ASN A 166 4.32 20.30 6.80
C ASN A 166 4.27 20.97 5.41
N VAL A 167 3.30 21.88 5.20
CA VAL A 167 3.09 22.52 3.88
C VAL A 167 4.31 23.30 3.39
N ASP A 168 4.99 24.05 4.29
CA ASP A 168 6.16 24.86 3.91
C ASP A 168 7.38 23.98 3.60
N GLU A 169 7.58 22.90 4.36
CA GLU A 169 8.62 21.89 4.09
C GLU A 169 8.35 21.17 2.76
N ALA A 170 7.10 20.80 2.50
CA ALA A 170 6.69 20.15 1.25
C ALA A 170 6.97 21.06 0.04
N GLU A 171 6.58 22.33 0.10
CA GLU A 171 6.85 23.32 -0.94
C GLU A 171 8.36 23.47 -1.18
N HIS A 172 9.14 23.61 -0.11
CA HIS A 172 10.60 23.71 -0.20
C HIS A 172 11.24 22.46 -0.80
N ALA A 173 10.80 21.26 -0.38
CA ALA A 173 11.28 20.00 -0.91
C ALA A 173 10.93 19.81 -2.39
N MET A 174 9.70 20.15 -2.81
CA MET A 174 9.29 20.07 -4.21
C MET A 174 10.12 21.00 -5.09
N HIS A 175 10.45 22.21 -4.63
CA HIS A 175 11.37 23.10 -5.33
C HIS A 175 12.77 22.50 -5.46
N ALA A 176 13.32 21.93 -4.40
CA ALA A 176 14.65 21.31 -4.42
C ALA A 176 14.70 20.09 -5.37
N LEU A 177 13.58 19.41 -5.55
CA LEU A 177 13.43 18.21 -6.39
C LEU A 177 12.94 18.50 -7.82
N ALA A 178 12.55 19.74 -8.14
CA ALA A 178 11.94 20.11 -9.43
C ALA A 178 12.81 19.74 -10.65
N GLY A 179 14.15 19.78 -10.50
CA GLY A 179 15.09 19.44 -11.59
C GLY A 179 15.17 17.95 -11.94
N PHE A 180 14.44 17.07 -11.25
CA PHE A 180 14.49 15.61 -11.46
C PHE A 180 13.29 15.07 -12.25
N ASP A 181 12.42 15.90 -12.79
CA ASP A 181 11.26 15.50 -13.60
C ASP A 181 10.43 14.42 -12.90
N LEU A 182 9.80 14.80 -11.79
CA LEU A 182 9.01 13.88 -10.97
C LEU A 182 7.68 13.55 -11.65
N GLU A 183 7.32 12.27 -11.70
CA GLU A 183 6.01 11.81 -12.17
C GLU A 183 4.89 12.23 -11.20
N TYR A 184 5.16 12.19 -9.89
CA TYR A 184 4.32 12.75 -8.83
C TYR A 184 5.04 12.79 -7.48
N VAL A 185 4.45 13.53 -6.52
CA VAL A 185 4.81 13.50 -5.10
C VAL A 185 3.69 12.81 -4.32
N GLU A 186 4.01 11.68 -3.63
CA GLU A 186 3.06 10.91 -2.84
C GLU A 186 3.04 11.41 -1.41
N GLN A 187 1.83 11.68 -0.91
CA GLN A 187 1.51 12.06 0.47
C GLN A 187 2.55 13.02 1.06
N PRO A 188 2.72 14.24 0.51
CA PRO A 188 3.68 15.20 1.04
C PRO A 188 3.35 15.62 2.47
N CYS A 189 2.06 15.83 2.79
CA CYS A 189 1.59 16.31 4.08
C CYS A 189 0.60 15.33 4.73
N ALA A 190 0.36 15.49 6.04
CA ALA A 190 -0.40 14.52 6.83
C ALA A 190 -1.91 14.56 6.61
N THR A 191 -2.49 15.77 6.45
CA THR A 191 -3.95 15.95 6.41
C THR A 191 -4.47 16.25 5.01
N VAL A 192 -5.77 16.06 4.79
CA VAL A 192 -6.44 16.36 3.52
C VAL A 192 -6.39 17.87 3.23
N GLU A 193 -6.53 18.71 4.26
CA GLU A 193 -6.46 20.15 4.16
C GLU A 193 -5.07 20.63 3.72
N GLU A 194 -4.02 20.07 4.32
CA GLU A 194 -2.63 20.37 3.93
C GLU A 194 -2.31 19.87 2.51
N LEU A 195 -2.83 18.70 2.12
CA LEU A 195 -2.71 18.21 0.74
C LEU A 195 -3.39 19.17 -0.25
N ALA A 196 -4.58 19.66 0.06
CA ALA A 196 -5.27 20.64 -0.77
C ALA A 196 -4.48 21.95 -0.88
N GLU A 197 -3.90 22.41 0.23
CA GLU A 197 -3.08 23.63 0.28
C GLU A 197 -1.81 23.47 -0.55
N ILE A 198 -1.01 22.42 -0.33
CA ILE A 198 0.25 22.22 -1.08
C ILE A 198 -0.03 22.04 -2.57
N ARG A 199 -1.11 21.32 -2.95
CA ARG A 199 -1.50 21.17 -4.35
C ARG A 199 -1.79 22.52 -5.03
N VAL A 200 -2.42 23.46 -4.33
CA VAL A 200 -2.67 24.82 -4.84
C VAL A 200 -1.36 25.62 -4.95
N ARG A 201 -0.50 25.57 -3.93
CA ARG A 201 0.77 26.29 -3.90
C ARG A 201 1.73 25.87 -5.01
N THR A 202 1.79 24.55 -5.30
CA THR A 202 2.76 23.98 -6.25
C THR A 202 2.18 23.72 -7.65
N ARG A 203 0.92 24.10 -7.90
CA ARG A 203 0.22 23.88 -9.19
C ARG A 203 1.02 24.34 -10.40
N TYR A 204 1.75 25.46 -10.29
CA TYR A 204 2.56 26.02 -11.37
C TYR A 204 3.78 25.16 -11.72
N MET A 205 4.19 24.24 -10.87
CA MET A 205 5.32 23.33 -11.11
C MET A 205 4.93 22.17 -12.03
N GLY A 206 3.63 21.91 -12.22
CA GLY A 206 3.14 20.82 -13.08
C GLY A 206 3.41 19.42 -12.52
N VAL A 207 3.77 19.29 -11.24
CA VAL A 207 4.01 17.99 -10.57
C VAL A 207 2.74 17.57 -9.84
N PRO A 208 2.11 16.43 -10.19
CA PRO A 208 0.91 15.94 -9.53
C PRO A 208 1.15 15.57 -8.05
N ILE A 209 0.11 15.69 -7.24
CA ILE A 209 0.07 15.19 -5.86
C ILE A 209 -0.71 13.87 -5.84
N ALA A 210 -0.12 12.83 -5.22
CA ALA A 210 -0.78 11.55 -5.00
C ALA A 210 -1.09 11.36 -3.50
N ALA A 211 -2.28 10.85 -3.17
CA ALA A 211 -2.70 10.58 -1.79
C ALA A 211 -2.67 9.07 -1.50
N ASP A 212 -2.00 8.66 -0.42
CA ASP A 212 -1.93 7.30 0.12
C ASP A 212 -2.60 7.21 1.50
N GLU A 213 -1.96 7.75 2.55
CA GLU A 213 -2.44 7.67 3.93
C GLU A 213 -3.83 8.31 4.08
N SER A 214 -4.05 9.42 3.42
CA SER A 214 -5.33 10.15 3.43
C SER A 214 -6.47 9.39 2.71
N VAL A 215 -6.18 8.29 2.03
CA VAL A 215 -7.18 7.39 1.42
C VAL A 215 -7.37 6.15 2.29
N ARG A 216 -6.30 5.46 2.64
CA ARG A 216 -6.35 4.13 3.27
C ARG A 216 -6.56 4.14 4.78
N ARG A 217 -6.29 5.27 5.46
CA ARG A 217 -6.47 5.45 6.91
C ARG A 217 -7.62 6.39 7.25
N ALA A 218 -8.29 6.93 6.26
CA ALA A 218 -9.41 7.83 6.46
C ALA A 218 -10.69 7.05 6.79
N ASP A 219 -11.51 7.59 7.69
CA ASP A 219 -12.88 7.13 7.88
C ASP A 219 -13.70 7.28 6.60
N ASP A 220 -13.28 8.15 5.72
CA ASP A 220 -13.87 8.45 4.44
C ASP A 220 -12.79 8.52 3.33
N PRO A 221 -12.55 7.41 2.62
CA PRO A 221 -11.55 7.35 1.53
C PRO A 221 -11.79 8.33 0.38
N LEU A 222 -13.01 8.87 0.26
CA LEU A 222 -13.39 9.81 -0.79
C LEU A 222 -13.20 11.28 -0.39
N ALA A 223 -12.83 11.55 0.86
CA ALA A 223 -12.60 12.93 1.35
C ALA A 223 -11.57 13.68 0.49
N VAL A 224 -10.50 12.99 0.08
CA VAL A 224 -9.44 13.54 -0.79
C VAL A 224 -10.00 14.02 -2.13
N ALA A 225 -10.84 13.20 -2.78
CA ALA A 225 -11.44 13.55 -4.07
C ALA A 225 -12.44 14.71 -3.92
N ARG A 226 -13.30 14.68 -2.90
CA ARG A 226 -14.26 15.77 -2.64
C ARG A 226 -13.59 17.11 -2.29
N ALA A 227 -12.48 17.06 -1.57
CA ALA A 227 -11.69 18.24 -1.23
C ALA A 227 -10.80 18.72 -2.39
N ASN A 228 -10.74 17.99 -3.51
CA ASN A 228 -9.81 18.25 -4.61
C ASN A 228 -8.35 18.36 -4.10
N ALA A 229 -7.97 17.47 -3.17
CA ALA A 229 -6.70 17.52 -2.45
C ALA A 229 -5.57 16.74 -3.15
N ALA A 230 -5.88 15.91 -4.14
CA ALA A 230 -4.89 15.16 -4.91
C ALA A 230 -5.30 15.03 -6.39
N ASP A 231 -4.34 14.69 -7.23
CA ASP A 231 -4.51 14.39 -8.66
C ASP A 231 -4.57 12.88 -8.91
N ILE A 232 -4.01 12.08 -8.00
CA ILE A 232 -3.87 10.63 -8.11
C ILE A 232 -4.20 10.00 -6.75
N LEU A 233 -4.87 8.82 -6.77
CA LEU A 233 -5.07 8.01 -5.57
C LEU A 233 -4.11 6.81 -5.57
N VAL A 234 -3.43 6.60 -4.46
CA VAL A 234 -2.71 5.35 -4.19
C VAL A 234 -3.64 4.42 -3.44
N VAL A 235 -3.96 3.28 -4.06
CA VAL A 235 -4.92 2.31 -3.53
C VAL A 235 -4.22 1.00 -3.18
N LYS A 236 -4.59 0.41 -2.05
CA LYS A 236 -4.04 -0.86 -1.56
C LYS A 236 -5.18 -1.78 -1.17
N ALA A 237 -5.17 -3.01 -1.64
CA ALA A 237 -6.28 -3.94 -1.41
C ALA A 237 -6.51 -4.23 0.07
N GLN A 238 -5.45 -4.50 0.85
CA GLN A 238 -5.59 -4.87 2.25
C GLN A 238 -6.22 -3.76 3.11
N PRO A 239 -5.66 -2.54 3.20
CA PRO A 239 -6.23 -1.50 4.07
C PRO A 239 -7.59 -0.96 3.61
N LEU A 240 -7.95 -1.15 2.34
CA LEU A 240 -9.25 -0.72 1.81
C LEU A 240 -10.36 -1.79 1.90
N GLY A 241 -10.09 -2.91 2.57
CA GLY A 241 -11.11 -3.93 2.83
C GLY A 241 -11.34 -4.93 1.68
N GLY A 242 -10.41 -5.03 0.73
CA GLY A 242 -10.41 -6.02 -0.34
C GLY A 242 -10.50 -5.42 -1.74
N ILE A 243 -10.47 -6.31 -2.74
CA ILE A 243 -10.44 -5.90 -4.15
C ILE A 243 -11.72 -5.18 -4.55
N ARG A 244 -12.90 -5.69 -4.15
CA ARG A 244 -14.19 -5.11 -4.51
C ARG A 244 -14.38 -3.72 -3.89
N ALA A 245 -14.02 -3.56 -2.63
CA ALA A 245 -14.08 -2.28 -1.93
C ALA A 245 -13.15 -1.25 -2.58
N ALA A 246 -11.91 -1.61 -2.86
CA ALA A 246 -10.95 -0.75 -3.55
C ALA A 246 -11.44 -0.33 -4.95
N LEU A 247 -12.02 -1.25 -5.73
CA LEU A 247 -12.61 -0.94 -7.04
C LEU A 247 -13.81 0.01 -6.94
N SER A 248 -14.63 -0.10 -5.89
CA SER A 248 -15.75 0.82 -5.67
C SER A 248 -15.25 2.22 -5.36
N ILE A 249 -14.30 2.36 -4.44
CA ILE A 249 -13.65 3.63 -4.09
C ILE A 249 -13.03 4.28 -5.34
N THR A 250 -12.28 3.50 -6.13
CA THR A 250 -11.64 3.98 -7.37
C THR A 250 -12.66 4.55 -8.36
N ARG A 251 -13.78 3.85 -8.57
CA ARG A 251 -14.85 4.32 -9.48
C ARG A 251 -15.52 5.59 -8.99
N GLU A 252 -15.81 5.64 -7.70
CA GLU A 252 -16.53 6.77 -7.11
C GLU A 252 -15.66 8.02 -7.02
N ALA A 253 -14.36 7.86 -6.73
CA ALA A 253 -13.42 8.97 -6.70
C ALA A 253 -13.20 9.62 -8.08
N GLY A 254 -13.26 8.84 -9.17
CA GLY A 254 -13.08 9.33 -10.53
C GLY A 254 -11.69 9.90 -10.84
N LEU A 255 -10.70 9.62 -10.00
CA LEU A 255 -9.31 10.05 -10.17
C LEU A 255 -8.45 8.90 -10.74
N PRO A 256 -7.37 9.21 -11.46
CA PRO A 256 -6.34 8.24 -11.80
C PRO A 256 -5.82 7.51 -10.56
N VAL A 257 -5.47 6.21 -10.69
CA VAL A 257 -5.04 5.40 -9.55
C VAL A 257 -3.71 4.72 -9.78
N VAL A 258 -2.98 4.54 -8.68
CA VAL A 258 -1.81 3.68 -8.58
C VAL A 258 -2.10 2.58 -7.58
N VAL A 259 -2.05 1.32 -7.99
CA VAL A 259 -2.16 0.21 -7.04
C VAL A 259 -0.81 0.00 -6.37
N SER A 260 -0.81 -0.09 -5.05
CA SER A 260 0.41 -0.28 -4.26
C SER A 260 0.24 -1.40 -3.23
N SER A 261 1.28 -1.66 -2.46
CA SER A 261 1.37 -2.68 -1.43
C SER A 261 1.82 -2.07 -0.09
N ALA A 262 1.73 -2.87 0.97
CA ALA A 262 2.16 -2.50 2.30
C ALA A 262 3.35 -3.37 2.77
N LEU A 263 4.31 -3.63 1.88
CA LEU A 263 5.44 -4.53 2.14
C LEU A 263 4.96 -5.98 2.38
N ASP A 264 4.08 -6.43 1.53
CA ASP A 264 3.40 -7.72 1.64
C ASP A 264 4.31 -8.88 1.21
N THR A 265 4.02 -10.10 1.68
CA THR A 265 4.59 -11.32 1.09
C THR A 265 4.04 -11.52 -0.34
N SER A 266 4.59 -12.47 -1.09
CA SER A 266 4.03 -12.79 -2.41
C SER A 266 2.53 -13.14 -2.39
N ILE A 267 1.99 -13.58 -1.24
CA ILE A 267 0.55 -13.84 -1.09
C ILE A 267 -0.23 -12.53 -1.08
N GLY A 268 0.20 -11.53 -0.30
CA GLY A 268 -0.45 -10.20 -0.29
C GLY A 268 -0.20 -9.43 -1.59
N ILE A 269 1.00 -9.52 -2.18
CA ILE A 269 1.28 -8.99 -3.53
C ILE A 269 0.33 -9.59 -4.57
N SER A 270 0.01 -10.87 -4.48
CA SER A 270 -0.99 -11.52 -5.34
C SER A 270 -2.35 -10.81 -5.27
N MET A 271 -2.84 -10.47 -4.08
CA MET A 271 -4.09 -9.72 -3.91
C MET A 271 -4.01 -8.35 -4.60
N GLY A 272 -2.93 -7.61 -4.38
CA GLY A 272 -2.69 -6.31 -5.05
C GLY A 272 -2.61 -6.44 -6.58
N ALA A 273 -1.95 -7.50 -7.09
CA ALA A 273 -1.86 -7.77 -8.52
C ALA A 273 -3.23 -8.07 -9.14
N HIS A 274 -4.11 -8.81 -8.44
CA HIS A 274 -5.48 -9.05 -8.87
C HIS A 274 -6.31 -7.74 -8.88
N LEU A 275 -6.16 -6.87 -7.87
CA LEU A 275 -6.77 -5.55 -7.88
C LEU A 275 -6.32 -4.75 -9.11
N ALA A 276 -5.02 -4.64 -9.35
CA ALA A 276 -4.48 -3.91 -10.50
C ALA A 276 -4.93 -4.49 -11.84
N ALA A 277 -5.07 -5.82 -11.91
CA ALA A 277 -5.55 -6.50 -13.10
C ALA A 277 -7.04 -6.28 -13.39
N ALA A 278 -7.84 -5.97 -12.38
CA ALA A 278 -9.27 -5.69 -12.52
C ALA A 278 -9.58 -4.22 -12.84
N ILE A 279 -8.62 -3.29 -12.66
CA ILE A 279 -8.79 -1.87 -13.00
C ILE A 279 -8.69 -1.69 -14.51
N PRO A 280 -9.72 -1.13 -15.19
CA PRO A 280 -9.69 -0.95 -16.65
C PRO A 280 -8.55 -0.05 -17.13
N ASP A 281 -8.45 1.15 -16.56
CA ASP A 281 -7.46 2.16 -16.91
C ASP A 281 -6.32 2.18 -15.88
N LEU A 282 -5.25 1.45 -16.17
CA LEU A 282 -4.06 1.32 -15.33
C LEU A 282 -2.92 2.12 -15.97
N SER A 283 -2.93 3.43 -15.76
CA SER A 283 -2.02 4.37 -16.44
C SER A 283 -0.62 4.43 -15.81
N PHE A 284 -0.45 3.95 -14.58
CA PHE A 284 0.80 4.04 -13.82
C PHE A 284 1.38 2.65 -13.50
N ASP A 285 2.71 2.58 -13.39
CA ASP A 285 3.37 1.40 -12.85
C ASP A 285 2.98 1.23 -11.37
N CYS A 286 2.64 0.00 -10.97
CA CYS A 286 2.13 -0.31 -9.63
C CYS A 286 3.25 -0.43 -8.59
N GLY A 287 2.99 -0.02 -7.36
CA GLY A 287 3.89 -0.22 -6.21
C GLY A 287 3.83 -1.65 -5.66
N LEU A 288 3.84 -2.66 -6.55
CA LEU A 288 3.70 -4.09 -6.23
C LEU A 288 5.00 -4.88 -6.34
N GLY A 289 6.14 -4.19 -6.50
CA GLY A 289 7.45 -4.84 -6.55
C GLY A 289 8.08 -5.09 -5.18
N THR A 290 7.42 -4.77 -4.07
CA THR A 290 8.03 -4.73 -2.73
C THR A 290 8.46 -6.09 -2.18
N ALA A 291 7.97 -7.22 -2.69
CA ALA A 291 8.51 -8.55 -2.35
C ALA A 291 10.02 -8.64 -2.63
N ALA A 292 10.56 -7.86 -3.56
CA ALA A 292 11.99 -7.76 -3.83
C ALA A 292 12.80 -7.13 -2.67
N LEU A 293 12.15 -6.48 -1.69
CA LEU A 293 12.77 -5.96 -0.48
C LEU A 293 12.84 -6.99 0.66
N LEU A 294 12.15 -8.11 0.54
CA LEU A 294 12.25 -9.23 1.46
C LEU A 294 13.52 -10.04 1.15
N ALA A 295 14.23 -10.49 2.18
CA ALA A 295 15.39 -11.37 2.01
C ALA A 295 14.95 -12.84 1.84
N ALA A 296 13.72 -13.16 2.19
CA ALA A 296 13.07 -14.46 2.02
C ALA A 296 11.58 -14.27 1.75
N ASP A 297 10.93 -15.29 1.21
CA ASP A 297 9.48 -15.32 1.00
C ASP A 297 8.92 -16.68 1.41
N VAL A 298 7.61 -16.81 1.46
CA VAL A 298 6.89 -18.05 1.83
C VAL A 298 6.72 -19.02 0.65
N THR A 299 7.23 -18.67 -0.51
CA THR A 299 7.12 -19.48 -1.75
C THR A 299 8.46 -19.58 -2.47
N ASN A 300 8.70 -20.68 -3.17
CA ASN A 300 9.86 -20.86 -4.05
C ASN A 300 9.75 -20.08 -5.37
N GLU A 301 8.55 -19.57 -5.68
CA GLU A 301 8.27 -18.74 -6.86
C GLU A 301 7.72 -17.37 -6.45
N PRO A 302 8.55 -16.50 -5.86
CA PRO A 302 8.09 -15.20 -5.36
C PRO A 302 7.58 -14.30 -6.48
N LEU A 303 6.62 -13.44 -6.16
CA LEU A 303 6.10 -12.40 -7.06
C LEU A 303 7.03 -11.18 -7.05
N ILE A 304 8.24 -11.36 -7.54
CA ILE A 304 9.21 -10.28 -7.77
C ILE A 304 9.10 -9.75 -9.22
N PRO A 305 9.58 -8.54 -9.50
CA PRO A 305 9.58 -8.01 -10.85
C PRO A 305 10.41 -8.85 -11.83
N VAL A 306 9.81 -9.16 -12.98
CA VAL A 306 10.48 -9.76 -14.13
C VAL A 306 10.20 -8.85 -15.32
N GLN A 307 11.26 -8.30 -15.93
CA GLN A 307 11.13 -7.32 -17.02
C GLN A 307 10.20 -6.14 -16.67
N GLY A 308 10.27 -5.64 -15.42
CA GLY A 308 9.46 -4.55 -14.93
C GLY A 308 7.99 -4.88 -14.68
N ARG A 309 7.63 -6.15 -14.59
CA ARG A 309 6.25 -6.61 -14.42
C ARG A 309 6.16 -7.70 -13.34
N VAL A 310 5.00 -7.80 -12.71
CA VAL A 310 4.62 -8.88 -11.80
C VAL A 310 3.47 -9.67 -12.40
N ALA A 311 3.55 -11.00 -12.35
CA ALA A 311 2.49 -11.89 -12.83
C ALA A 311 1.23 -11.80 -11.95
N VAL A 312 0.06 -11.86 -12.58
CA VAL A 312 -1.23 -11.94 -11.89
C VAL A 312 -1.58 -13.40 -11.71
N ARG A 313 -1.29 -13.93 -10.55
CA ARG A 313 -1.59 -15.34 -10.19
C ARG A 313 -1.76 -15.47 -8.68
N ARG A 314 -2.52 -16.44 -8.25
CA ARG A 314 -2.53 -16.83 -6.84
C ARG A 314 -1.21 -17.51 -6.48
N VAL A 315 -0.81 -17.34 -5.22
CA VAL A 315 0.42 -17.92 -4.67
C VAL A 315 0.05 -18.96 -3.62
N THR A 316 0.70 -20.11 -3.71
CA THR A 316 0.63 -21.15 -2.68
C THR A 316 1.97 -21.16 -1.93
N PRO A 317 1.96 -21.05 -0.60
CA PRO A 317 3.19 -21.12 0.16
C PRO A 317 3.75 -22.54 0.19
N ASP A 318 5.05 -22.64 0.29
CA ASP A 318 5.77 -23.91 0.49
C ASP A 318 5.74 -24.24 2.00
N PRO A 319 5.30 -25.45 2.40
CA PRO A 319 5.23 -25.85 3.80
C PRO A 319 6.58 -25.74 4.54
N ALA A 320 7.68 -26.07 3.87
CA ALA A 320 9.01 -25.98 4.49
C ALA A 320 9.46 -24.54 4.71
N LEU A 321 9.04 -23.61 3.83
CA LEU A 321 9.29 -22.17 4.02
C LEU A 321 8.40 -21.58 5.11
N LEU A 322 7.14 -22.00 5.24
CA LEU A 322 6.27 -21.61 6.34
C LEU A 322 6.86 -22.03 7.70
N GLU A 323 7.40 -23.25 7.78
CA GLU A 323 8.05 -23.74 9.00
C GLU A 323 9.36 -23.00 9.28
N ARG A 324 10.20 -22.81 8.26
CA ARG A 324 11.49 -22.09 8.38
C ARG A 324 11.32 -20.64 8.86
N HIS A 325 10.29 -19.98 8.40
CA HIS A 325 10.01 -18.58 8.69
C HIS A 325 8.87 -18.38 9.68
N ALA A 326 8.49 -19.44 10.40
CA ALA A 326 7.49 -19.32 11.46
C ALA A 326 7.90 -18.24 12.48
N ALA A 327 6.98 -17.39 12.85
CA ALA A 327 7.22 -16.40 13.89
C ALA A 327 7.46 -17.09 15.25
N ALA A 328 8.19 -16.44 16.14
CA ALA A 328 8.38 -16.91 17.51
C ALA A 328 7.02 -17.08 18.21
N ASP A 329 6.96 -17.97 19.21
CA ASP A 329 5.69 -18.36 19.83
C ASP A 329 4.91 -17.18 20.42
N ASP A 330 5.59 -16.26 21.08
CA ASP A 330 4.99 -15.04 21.63
C ASP A 330 4.39 -14.14 20.54
N ARG A 331 5.08 -14.04 19.39
CA ARG A 331 4.59 -13.27 18.26
C ARG A 331 3.44 -13.97 17.56
N ARG A 332 3.53 -15.30 17.41
CA ARG A 332 2.43 -16.11 16.87
C ARG A 332 1.16 -15.91 17.72
N ASP A 333 1.27 -16.05 19.02
CA ASP A 333 0.13 -15.95 19.94
C ASP A 333 -0.47 -14.53 19.91
N TRP A 334 0.36 -13.49 19.85
CA TRP A 334 -0.09 -12.11 19.67
C TRP A 334 -0.90 -11.91 18.37
N TRP A 335 -0.44 -12.51 17.25
CA TRP A 335 -1.14 -12.43 15.98
C TRP A 335 -2.47 -13.18 15.98
N LEU A 336 -2.54 -14.35 16.62
CA LEU A 336 -3.79 -15.12 16.75
C LEU A 336 -4.80 -14.38 17.63
N ASP A 337 -4.37 -13.80 18.74
CA ASP A 337 -5.21 -12.93 19.58
C ASP A 337 -5.71 -11.71 18.81
N ARG A 338 -4.85 -11.08 18.02
CA ARG A 338 -5.24 -9.95 17.16
C ARG A 338 -6.27 -10.38 16.12
N LEU A 339 -6.08 -11.52 15.47
CA LEU A 339 -7.06 -12.08 14.55
C LEU A 339 -8.42 -12.26 15.24
N ALA A 340 -8.45 -12.82 16.45
CA ALA A 340 -9.68 -13.03 17.20
C ALA A 340 -10.39 -11.71 17.55
N ARG A 341 -9.67 -10.72 18.05
CA ARG A 341 -10.24 -9.40 18.35
C ARG A 341 -10.76 -8.69 17.11
N THR A 342 -9.98 -8.74 16.00
CA THR A 342 -10.36 -8.12 14.74
C THR A 342 -11.57 -8.82 14.12
N HIS A 343 -11.64 -10.15 14.20
CA HIS A 343 -12.80 -10.93 13.76
C HIS A 343 -14.07 -10.54 14.53
N ALA A 344 -13.98 -10.37 15.85
CA ALA A 344 -15.12 -9.94 16.67
C ALA A 344 -15.69 -8.58 16.21
N LEU A 345 -14.83 -7.66 15.76
CA LEU A 345 -15.27 -6.37 15.20
C LEU A 345 -15.99 -6.51 13.85
N LEU A 346 -15.70 -7.56 13.08
CA LEU A 346 -16.41 -7.81 11.82
C LEU A 346 -17.73 -8.57 12.01
N ALA A 347 -17.88 -9.28 13.14
CA ALA A 347 -19.06 -10.06 13.47
C ALA A 347 -20.17 -9.27 14.18
N GLY A 348 -19.83 -8.14 14.81
CA GLY A 348 -20.76 -7.26 15.57
C GLY A 348 -21.21 -6.09 14.78
#